data_86250595c66c9db575de758609de16bf
#
_entry.id   86250595c66c9db575de758609de16bf
#
_cell.length_a   1.000
_cell.length_b   1.000
_cell.length_c   1.000
_cell.angle_alpha   90.00
_cell.angle_beta   90.00
_cell.angle_gamma   90.00
#
_symmetry.space_group_name_H-M   'P 1'
#
loop_
_entity.id
_entity.type
_entity.pdbx_description
1 polymer ?
#
loop_
_entity_poly.entity_id
_entity_poly.type
_entity_poly.pdbx_seq_one_letter_code
_entity_poly.pdbx_strand_id
1 'polypeptide(L)'
;MSRIEARRDEDTVAAGPLVDRLLGGLPPEAVLTDPDVTASYAHDMASFCPAGSPAVVVLPRTVEQVQHVMRTATELRVPVVPQGARTGLSGAANATDGCVVLSLTRMDRILEIDPVDRIAVVEPGVVNATLSRAVGEHGLAYPPDPSSWEMCTIGGNIGTASGGLCCVKYGVTAEYVLGLDVVLADGRLLSTGRRTVKGVAGYDLTRLFVGSEGSLGVVVRAVLALRPKPPEQLVLAAEFSSGAAASDAVCRVMAAGHVPSLLELMDRTTVKAVNDMARMGLPESTEALLLAAFDTTDPAVDLAALGALCEEAGATQVVPAEDAAESEMLLQARRMSLVALEAVKGTTMIDDVCVPRSRLGELIEGVERISEKYRLTIGVVAHAGDGNTHPTVCFDASDPEESRRARESFDEIMALGLELGGTITGEHGVGVLKKEWLAREAGPVSMEMQRAVKHAFDPLNILNPGKLF
;
A
#
# COMPACT_ATOMS: atom_id res chain seq x y z
N MET A 1 39.03 13.26 10.01
CA MET A 1 38.90 12.11 10.92
C MET A 1 38.31 12.44 12.29
N SER A 2 38.12 13.70 12.72
CA SER A 2 37.74 14.01 14.12
C SER A 2 36.26 14.33 14.39
N ARG A 3 35.38 14.41 13.36
CA ARG A 3 33.94 14.70 13.55
C ARG A 3 33.02 13.47 13.46
N ILE A 4 33.51 12.36 12.92
CA ILE A 4 32.72 11.12 12.77
C ILE A 4 32.86 10.24 14.03
N GLU A 5 34.04 10.26 14.68
CA GLU A 5 34.24 9.52 15.93
C GLU A 5 33.54 10.15 17.15
N ALA A 6 33.43 11.50 17.21
CA ALA A 6 32.73 12.18 18.30
C ALA A 6 31.20 11.97 18.31
N ARG A 7 30.56 11.69 17.16
CA ARG A 7 29.12 11.38 17.12
C ARG A 7 28.77 9.96 17.57
N ARG A 8 29.70 9.00 17.39
CA ARG A 8 29.45 7.59 17.82
C ARG A 8 29.41 7.44 19.35
N ASP A 9 30.17 8.24 20.09
CA ASP A 9 30.20 8.17 21.55
C ASP A 9 28.97 8.82 22.23
N GLU A 10 28.37 9.86 21.62
CA GLU A 10 27.15 10.49 22.17
C GLU A 10 25.89 9.64 21.91
N ASP A 11 25.81 8.95 20.76
CA ASP A 11 24.66 8.09 20.42
C ASP A 11 24.66 6.78 21.22
N THR A 12 25.84 6.23 21.56
CA THR A 12 25.95 5.01 22.40
C THR A 12 25.59 5.25 23.88
N VAL A 13 25.79 6.45 24.38
CA VAL A 13 25.42 6.81 25.77
C VAL A 13 23.90 6.99 25.93
N ALA A 14 23.19 7.40 24.88
CA ALA A 14 21.73 7.55 24.89
C ALA A 14 20.97 6.21 24.82
N ALA A 15 21.55 5.15 24.27
CA ALA A 15 20.89 3.84 24.13
C ALA A 15 20.77 3.09 25.47
N GLY A 16 21.75 3.19 26.38
CA GLY A 16 21.75 2.47 27.66
C GLY A 16 20.51 2.71 28.53
N PRO A 17 20.18 3.95 28.89
CA PRO A 17 19.00 4.25 29.71
C PRO A 17 17.67 3.86 29.06
N LEU A 18 17.57 3.95 27.72
CA LEU A 18 16.39 3.53 26.96
C LEU A 18 16.20 2.01 27.05
N VAL A 19 17.26 1.24 26.78
CA VAL A 19 17.23 -0.23 26.80
C VAL A 19 16.93 -0.74 28.20
N ASP A 20 17.56 -0.19 29.24
CA ASP A 20 17.32 -0.59 30.63
C ASP A 20 15.84 -0.37 31.03
N ARG A 21 15.25 0.75 30.62
CA ARG A 21 13.84 1.06 30.88
C ARG A 21 12.91 0.13 30.11
N LEU A 22 13.20 -0.17 28.85
CA LEU A 22 12.43 -1.13 28.04
C LEU A 22 12.45 -2.54 28.65
N LEU A 23 13.61 -3.00 29.11
CA LEU A 23 13.78 -4.30 29.80
C LEU A 23 13.03 -4.38 31.13
N GLY A 24 12.68 -3.24 31.74
CA GLY A 24 11.85 -3.19 32.95
C GLY A 24 10.40 -3.66 32.74
N GLY A 25 9.93 -3.76 31.51
CA GLY A 25 8.55 -4.20 31.18
C GLY A 25 8.47 -5.16 30.01
N LEU A 26 9.61 -5.56 29.42
CA LEU A 26 9.70 -6.45 28.28
C LEU A 26 10.66 -7.61 28.55
N PRO A 27 10.39 -8.81 28.02
CA PRO A 27 11.35 -9.89 28.08
C PRO A 27 12.57 -9.58 27.17
N PRO A 28 13.79 -10.02 27.55
CA PRO A 28 15.01 -9.69 26.82
C PRO A 28 14.97 -10.02 25.32
N GLU A 29 14.34 -11.14 24.95
CA GLU A 29 14.18 -11.57 23.56
C GLU A 29 13.24 -10.70 22.72
N ALA A 30 12.54 -9.75 23.33
CA ALA A 30 11.73 -8.78 22.65
C ALA A 30 12.45 -7.44 22.38
N VAL A 31 13.67 -7.27 22.91
CA VAL A 31 14.45 -6.02 22.80
C VAL A 31 15.75 -6.33 22.06
N LEU A 32 15.84 -5.97 20.79
CA LEU A 32 16.98 -6.25 19.92
C LEU A 32 17.87 -5.01 19.83
N THR A 33 19.13 -5.17 20.23
CA THR A 33 20.12 -4.07 20.31
C THR A 33 21.34 -4.30 19.43
N ASP A 34 21.46 -5.47 18.81
CA ASP A 34 22.55 -5.77 17.89
C ASP A 34 22.44 -4.86 16.65
N PRO A 35 23.48 -4.08 16.32
CA PRO A 35 23.46 -3.13 15.20
C PRO A 35 23.15 -3.78 13.84
N ASP A 36 23.66 -4.99 13.58
CA ASP A 36 23.41 -5.69 12.32
C ASP A 36 21.95 -6.13 12.21
N VAL A 37 21.35 -6.53 13.33
CA VAL A 37 19.93 -6.88 13.41
C VAL A 37 19.07 -5.64 13.29
N THR A 38 19.36 -4.56 14.02
CA THR A 38 18.55 -3.33 13.99
C THR A 38 18.59 -2.66 12.60
N ALA A 39 19.74 -2.71 11.92
CA ALA A 39 19.89 -2.21 10.56
C ALA A 39 18.94 -2.90 9.56
N SER A 40 18.62 -4.19 9.77
CA SER A 40 17.67 -4.91 8.90
C SER A 40 16.23 -4.40 9.01
N TYR A 41 15.92 -3.58 10.02
CA TYR A 41 14.61 -2.94 10.24
C TYR A 41 14.59 -1.47 9.78
N ALA A 42 15.66 -0.96 9.18
CA ALA A 42 15.77 0.45 8.83
C ALA A 42 14.84 0.86 7.68
N HIS A 43 14.60 -0.01 6.69
CA HIS A 43 13.88 0.30 5.45
C HIS A 43 12.61 -0.52 5.28
N ASP A 44 11.63 0.06 4.58
CA ASP A 44 10.57 -0.67 3.87
C ASP A 44 11.03 -1.00 2.43
N MET A 45 10.10 -1.36 1.53
CA MET A 45 10.46 -1.70 0.15
C MET A 45 10.85 -0.48 -0.70
N ALA A 46 10.58 0.74 -0.27
CA ALA A 46 11.10 1.95 -0.91
C ALA A 46 12.57 2.19 -0.52
N SER A 47 13.45 1.31 -0.95
CA SER A 47 14.87 1.30 -0.56
C SER A 47 15.66 2.56 -0.97
N PHE A 48 15.15 3.31 -1.95
CA PHE A 48 15.69 4.60 -2.40
C PHE A 48 15.29 5.77 -1.49
N CYS A 49 14.32 5.59 -0.59
CA CYS A 49 13.96 6.59 0.40
C CYS A 49 14.98 6.63 1.54
N PRO A 50 15.29 7.82 2.09
CA PRO A 50 16.19 7.91 3.22
C PRO A 50 15.65 7.19 4.44
N ALA A 51 16.54 6.54 5.18
CA ALA A 51 16.25 5.95 6.48
C ALA A 51 17.38 6.26 7.46
N GLY A 52 17.04 6.34 8.74
CA GLY A 52 17.98 6.49 9.84
C GLY A 52 18.35 5.15 10.46
N SER A 53 19.21 5.21 11.48
CA SER A 53 19.66 4.05 12.25
C SER A 53 18.82 3.91 13.53
N PRO A 54 18.04 2.82 13.72
CA PRO A 54 17.31 2.59 14.96
C PRO A 54 18.26 2.42 16.14
N ALA A 55 17.92 3.00 17.30
CA ALA A 55 18.63 2.70 18.55
C ALA A 55 18.31 1.28 19.07
N VAL A 56 17.09 0.81 18.84
CA VAL A 56 16.59 -0.48 19.32
C VAL A 56 15.39 -0.92 18.48
N VAL A 57 15.20 -2.23 18.33
CA VAL A 57 13.98 -2.82 17.78
C VAL A 57 13.25 -3.56 18.88
N VAL A 58 11.95 -3.31 19.03
CA VAL A 58 11.10 -3.97 20.02
C VAL A 58 10.02 -4.78 19.33
N LEU A 59 9.84 -6.03 19.77
CA LEU A 59 8.92 -7.03 19.25
C LEU A 59 7.90 -7.44 20.32
N PRO A 60 6.90 -6.59 20.63
CA PRO A 60 5.91 -6.88 21.66
C PRO A 60 4.97 -8.02 21.25
N ARG A 61 4.39 -8.69 22.25
CA ARG A 61 3.36 -9.73 22.07
C ARG A 61 2.02 -9.36 22.73
N THR A 62 1.99 -8.30 23.54
CA THR A 62 0.78 -7.87 24.27
C THR A 62 0.60 -6.38 24.21
N VAL A 63 -0.63 -5.94 24.46
CA VAL A 63 -1.01 -4.52 24.51
C VAL A 63 -0.23 -3.78 25.61
N GLU A 64 -0.06 -4.43 26.77
CA GLU A 64 0.66 -3.85 27.92
C GLU A 64 2.13 -3.59 27.60
N GLN A 65 2.75 -4.47 26.80
CA GLN A 65 4.11 -4.27 26.30
C GLN A 65 4.21 -3.06 25.37
N VAL A 66 3.27 -2.91 24.43
CA VAL A 66 3.18 -1.71 23.57
C VAL A 66 2.97 -0.44 24.42
N GLN A 67 2.08 -0.48 25.40
CA GLN A 67 1.85 0.64 26.32
C GLN A 67 3.12 1.01 27.11
N HIS A 68 3.88 0.00 27.55
CA HIS A 68 5.16 0.22 28.25
C HIS A 68 6.18 0.91 27.34
N VAL A 69 6.32 0.44 26.08
CA VAL A 69 7.22 1.06 25.08
C VAL A 69 6.84 2.52 24.87
N MET A 70 5.54 2.81 24.65
CA MET A 70 5.07 4.16 24.37
C MET A 70 5.29 5.12 25.56
N ARG A 71 5.01 4.68 26.79
CA ARG A 71 5.32 5.47 28.01
C ARG A 71 6.81 5.76 28.13
N THR A 72 7.63 4.74 27.96
CA THR A 72 9.10 4.87 28.03
C THR A 72 9.63 5.84 26.99
N ALA A 73 9.19 5.69 25.73
CA ALA A 73 9.60 6.55 24.63
C ALA A 73 9.18 8.01 24.85
N THR A 74 7.95 8.23 25.33
CA THR A 74 7.43 9.55 25.62
C THR A 74 8.17 10.23 26.77
N GLU A 75 8.44 9.53 27.86
CA GLU A 75 9.21 10.03 29.00
C GLU A 75 10.64 10.43 28.60
N LEU A 76 11.27 9.65 27.75
CA LEU A 76 12.64 9.88 27.26
C LEU A 76 12.70 10.75 26.02
N ARG A 77 11.54 11.11 25.43
CA ARG A 77 11.41 11.85 24.16
C ARG A 77 12.13 11.17 22.98
N VAL A 78 12.07 9.84 22.92
CA VAL A 78 12.62 9.04 21.84
C VAL A 78 11.55 8.78 20.80
N PRO A 79 11.81 9.02 19.49
CA PRO A 79 10.89 8.68 18.43
C PRO A 79 10.52 7.20 18.37
N VAL A 80 9.29 6.88 18.01
CA VAL A 80 8.82 5.51 17.78
C VAL A 80 8.34 5.38 16.35
N VAL A 81 8.86 4.39 15.62
CA VAL A 81 8.40 4.03 14.27
C VAL A 81 7.69 2.68 14.34
N PRO A 82 6.34 2.67 14.30
CA PRO A 82 5.57 1.42 14.24
C PRO A 82 5.77 0.73 12.89
N GLN A 83 5.96 -0.58 12.92
CA GLN A 83 6.15 -1.39 11.71
C GLN A 83 5.29 -2.65 11.72
N GLY A 84 4.73 -2.99 10.54
CA GLY A 84 4.25 -4.32 10.19
C GLY A 84 5.32 -5.11 9.45
N ALA A 85 4.97 -5.73 8.33
CA ALA A 85 5.89 -6.50 7.49
C ALA A 85 6.84 -5.65 6.64
N ARG A 86 6.73 -4.34 6.65
CA ARG A 86 7.55 -3.39 5.87
C ARG A 86 7.46 -3.57 4.36
N THR A 87 6.30 -3.96 3.88
CA THR A 87 5.99 -4.07 2.44
C THR A 87 5.58 -2.74 1.80
N GLY A 88 5.63 -1.64 2.54
CA GLY A 88 5.28 -0.30 2.08
C GLY A 88 6.23 0.24 1.00
N LEU A 89 5.74 1.15 0.15
CA LEU A 89 6.42 1.68 -1.03
C LEU A 89 6.66 3.20 -0.96
N SER A 90 6.44 3.81 0.21
CA SER A 90 6.55 5.27 0.39
C SER A 90 7.57 5.72 1.46
N GLY A 91 8.27 4.77 2.09
CA GLY A 91 9.18 5.07 3.21
C GLY A 91 8.45 5.38 4.52
N ALA A 92 7.16 5.06 4.64
CA ALA A 92 6.38 5.31 5.85
C ALA A 92 6.90 4.53 7.06
N ALA A 93 7.42 3.32 6.85
CA ALA A 93 8.00 2.48 7.89
C ALA A 93 9.51 2.66 8.06
N ASN A 94 10.15 3.57 7.32
CA ASN A 94 11.58 3.81 7.43
C ASN A 94 11.94 4.38 8.80
N ALA A 95 12.99 3.83 9.40
CA ALA A 95 13.49 4.29 10.68
C ALA A 95 14.00 5.74 10.62
N THR A 96 13.95 6.43 11.74
CA THR A 96 14.68 7.69 11.98
C THR A 96 15.83 7.44 12.91
N ASP A 97 16.87 8.30 12.87
CA ASP A 97 18.04 8.13 13.73
C ASP A 97 17.66 8.10 15.21
N GLY A 98 18.18 7.14 15.94
CA GLY A 98 17.98 6.97 17.37
C GLY A 98 16.57 6.53 17.78
N CYS A 99 15.70 6.15 16.85
CA CYS A 99 14.32 5.75 17.16
C CYS A 99 14.22 4.36 17.80
N VAL A 100 13.09 4.11 18.46
CA VAL A 100 12.58 2.77 18.73
C VAL A 100 11.80 2.31 17.49
N VAL A 101 12.25 1.27 16.82
CA VAL A 101 11.41 0.54 15.89
C VAL A 101 10.50 -0.38 16.66
N LEU A 102 9.20 -0.21 16.54
CA LEU A 102 8.18 -1.02 17.20
C LEU A 102 7.54 -1.97 16.19
N SER A 103 8.09 -3.15 16.05
CA SER A 103 7.61 -4.17 15.12
C SER A 103 6.48 -4.99 15.74
N LEU A 104 5.28 -4.89 15.17
CA LEU A 104 4.07 -5.54 15.67
C LEU A 104 3.89 -6.96 15.11
N THR A 105 4.85 -7.48 14.38
CA THR A 105 4.77 -8.79 13.70
C THR A 105 4.58 -10.00 14.62
N ARG A 106 4.86 -9.84 15.93
CA ARG A 106 4.64 -10.90 16.95
C ARG A 106 3.25 -10.81 17.63
N MET A 107 2.44 -9.81 17.29
CA MET A 107 1.02 -9.71 17.67
C MET A 107 0.19 -10.22 16.48
N ASP A 108 0.15 -11.53 16.27
CA ASP A 108 -0.26 -12.21 15.03
C ASP A 108 -1.47 -13.16 15.20
N ARG A 109 -2.24 -12.98 16.26
CA ARG A 109 -3.38 -13.84 16.56
C ARG A 109 -4.67 -13.35 15.91
N ILE A 110 -5.42 -14.28 15.30
CA ILE A 110 -6.84 -14.09 15.01
C ILE A 110 -7.59 -14.40 16.30
N LEU A 111 -8.22 -13.38 16.89
CA LEU A 111 -8.84 -13.48 18.22
C LEU A 111 -10.26 -14.01 18.13
N GLU A 112 -10.97 -13.68 17.04
CA GLU A 112 -12.36 -14.06 16.83
C GLU A 112 -12.70 -14.02 15.34
N ILE A 113 -13.52 -14.98 14.89
CA ILE A 113 -14.26 -14.93 13.61
C ILE A 113 -15.71 -15.20 13.96
N ASP A 114 -16.59 -14.24 13.67
CA ASP A 114 -18.04 -14.38 13.87
C ASP A 114 -18.75 -14.44 12.49
N PRO A 115 -19.23 -15.62 12.08
CA PRO A 115 -19.91 -15.77 10.79
C PRO A 115 -21.31 -15.14 10.76
N VAL A 116 -21.96 -14.91 11.89
CA VAL A 116 -23.29 -14.32 11.97
C VAL A 116 -23.20 -12.81 11.80
N ASP A 117 -22.34 -12.17 12.60
CA ASP A 117 -22.09 -10.73 12.51
C ASP A 117 -21.15 -10.38 11.34
N ARG A 118 -20.51 -11.39 10.71
CA ARG A 118 -19.55 -11.25 9.62
C ARG A 118 -18.44 -10.30 9.99
N ILE A 119 -17.80 -10.57 11.10
CA ILE A 119 -16.63 -9.81 11.56
C ILE A 119 -15.47 -10.74 11.89
N ALA A 120 -14.27 -10.20 11.81
CA ALA A 120 -13.08 -10.78 12.41
C ALA A 120 -12.46 -9.77 13.40
N VAL A 121 -11.96 -10.27 14.53
CA VAL A 121 -11.17 -9.51 15.47
C VAL A 121 -9.75 -10.04 15.44
N VAL A 122 -8.79 -9.18 15.09
CA VAL A 122 -7.42 -9.60 14.83
C VAL A 122 -6.40 -8.66 15.49
N GLU A 123 -5.22 -9.20 15.76
CA GLU A 123 -4.04 -8.43 16.11
C GLU A 123 -3.36 -7.85 14.84
N PRO A 124 -2.59 -6.76 14.95
CA PRO A 124 -2.05 -6.03 13.80
C PRO A 124 -1.00 -6.81 12.99
N GLY A 125 -0.30 -7.78 13.59
CA GLY A 125 0.70 -8.61 12.94
C GLY A 125 0.15 -9.79 12.14
N VAL A 126 -1.18 -10.01 12.15
CA VAL A 126 -1.79 -11.05 11.31
C VAL A 126 -1.52 -10.75 9.85
N VAL A 127 -0.98 -11.73 9.12
CA VAL A 127 -0.75 -11.64 7.68
C VAL A 127 -2.09 -11.70 6.95
N ASN A 128 -2.29 -10.84 5.94
CA ASN A 128 -3.54 -10.74 5.19
C ASN A 128 -3.98 -12.12 4.64
N ALA A 129 -3.08 -12.86 3.98
CA ALA A 129 -3.36 -14.20 3.47
C ALA A 129 -3.76 -15.21 4.56
N THR A 130 -3.23 -15.05 5.78
CA THR A 130 -3.60 -15.91 6.91
C THR A 130 -5.05 -15.64 7.34
N LEU A 131 -5.43 -14.35 7.42
CA LEU A 131 -6.81 -13.96 7.70
C LEU A 131 -7.75 -14.48 6.59
N SER A 132 -7.40 -14.22 5.32
CA SER A 132 -8.23 -14.62 4.17
C SER A 132 -8.50 -16.11 4.14
N ARG A 133 -7.49 -16.95 4.44
CA ARG A 133 -7.68 -18.41 4.55
C ARG A 133 -8.57 -18.79 5.72
N ALA A 134 -8.34 -18.20 6.89
CA ALA A 134 -9.11 -18.55 8.10
C ALA A 134 -10.59 -18.17 7.95
N VAL A 135 -10.92 -17.00 7.40
CA VAL A 135 -12.33 -16.61 7.17
C VAL A 135 -12.97 -17.44 6.04
N GLY A 136 -12.16 -17.89 5.06
CA GLY A 136 -12.58 -18.76 3.97
C GLY A 136 -13.15 -20.11 4.44
N GLU A 137 -12.65 -20.67 5.55
CA GLU A 137 -13.17 -21.89 6.18
C GLU A 137 -14.62 -21.72 6.70
N HIS A 138 -15.03 -20.47 6.91
CA HIS A 138 -16.39 -20.12 7.33
C HIS A 138 -17.30 -19.65 6.16
N GLY A 139 -16.84 -19.81 4.90
CA GLY A 139 -17.59 -19.32 3.73
C GLY A 139 -17.61 -17.78 3.62
N LEU A 140 -16.63 -17.13 4.23
CA LEU A 140 -16.47 -15.68 4.23
C LEU A 140 -15.20 -15.25 3.46
N ALA A 141 -15.11 -13.97 3.15
CA ALA A 141 -13.94 -13.34 2.54
C ALA A 141 -13.61 -12.02 3.26
N TYR A 142 -12.32 -11.71 3.29
CA TYR A 142 -11.78 -10.39 3.59
C TYR A 142 -11.24 -9.81 2.28
N PRO A 143 -11.99 -8.91 1.62
CA PRO A 143 -11.70 -8.51 0.24
C PRO A 143 -10.43 -7.70 -0.03
N PRO A 144 -9.91 -6.85 0.89
CA PRO A 144 -8.69 -6.09 0.59
C PRO A 144 -7.51 -7.02 0.26
N ASP A 145 -6.99 -6.90 -0.97
CA ASP A 145 -6.02 -7.81 -1.56
C ASP A 145 -4.80 -7.08 -2.17
N PRO A 146 -4.04 -6.29 -1.38
CA PRO A 146 -2.85 -5.64 -1.90
C PRO A 146 -1.90 -6.65 -2.55
N SER A 147 -1.12 -6.23 -3.54
CA SER A 147 -0.20 -7.15 -4.25
C SER A 147 0.74 -7.90 -3.31
N SER A 148 1.01 -7.35 -2.13
CA SER A 148 1.81 -7.99 -1.07
C SER A 148 1.01 -8.84 -0.08
N TRP A 149 -0.24 -9.22 -0.37
CA TRP A 149 -1.19 -9.85 0.56
C TRP A 149 -0.64 -11.11 1.27
N GLU A 150 0.28 -11.83 0.63
CA GLU A 150 0.92 -13.01 1.23
C GLU A 150 1.96 -12.65 2.32
N MET A 151 2.40 -11.40 2.38
CA MET A 151 3.44 -10.93 3.31
C MET A 151 2.98 -9.79 4.21
N CYS A 152 2.16 -8.87 3.70
CA CYS A 152 1.72 -7.69 4.45
C CYS A 152 0.85 -8.07 5.65
N THR A 153 0.86 -7.21 6.66
CA THR A 153 0.10 -7.41 7.89
C THR A 153 -1.12 -6.49 7.93
N ILE A 154 -2.16 -6.92 8.63
CA ILE A 154 -3.41 -6.15 8.79
C ILE A 154 -3.13 -4.76 9.38
N GLY A 155 -2.23 -4.65 10.37
CA GLY A 155 -1.84 -3.35 10.94
C GLY A 155 -1.12 -2.46 9.92
N GLY A 156 -0.31 -3.03 9.03
CA GLY A 156 0.31 -2.31 7.92
C GLY A 156 -0.73 -1.82 6.91
N ASN A 157 -1.68 -2.70 6.50
CA ASN A 157 -2.77 -2.34 5.60
C ASN A 157 -3.65 -1.21 6.16
N ILE A 158 -3.93 -1.23 7.47
CA ILE A 158 -4.66 -0.15 8.16
C ILE A 158 -3.82 1.13 8.15
N GLY A 159 -2.51 1.02 8.41
CA GLY A 159 -1.62 2.19 8.46
C GLY A 159 -1.58 2.98 7.16
N THR A 160 -1.59 2.33 6.00
CA THR A 160 -1.58 2.97 4.67
C THR A 160 -2.98 3.09 4.04
N ALA A 161 -4.03 2.50 4.64
CA ALA A 161 -5.34 2.33 4.01
C ALA A 161 -5.25 1.59 2.66
N SER A 162 -4.40 0.56 2.58
CA SER A 162 -4.03 -0.11 1.34
C SER A 162 -5.24 -0.60 0.54
N GLY A 163 -5.10 -0.54 -0.78
CA GLY A 163 -6.04 -1.05 -1.76
C GLY A 163 -5.67 -2.45 -2.27
N GLY A 164 -5.81 -2.68 -3.57
CA GLY A 164 -5.52 -3.93 -4.28
C GLY A 164 -6.34 -4.07 -5.56
N LEU A 165 -6.25 -5.24 -6.21
CA LEU A 165 -6.83 -5.49 -7.53
C LEU A 165 -8.36 -5.44 -7.53
N CYS A 166 -8.99 -5.85 -6.42
CA CYS A 166 -10.45 -5.98 -6.32
C CYS A 166 -11.15 -4.71 -5.79
N CYS A 167 -10.42 -3.59 -5.64
CA CYS A 167 -10.97 -2.34 -5.10
C CYS A 167 -12.12 -1.76 -5.93
N VAL A 168 -12.11 -1.94 -7.25
CA VAL A 168 -13.18 -1.48 -8.15
C VAL A 168 -14.57 -1.97 -7.72
N LYS A 169 -14.66 -3.17 -7.14
CA LYS A 169 -15.90 -3.77 -6.65
C LYS A 169 -16.05 -3.69 -5.15
N TYR A 170 -14.96 -3.95 -4.43
CA TYR A 170 -15.02 -4.20 -2.99
C TYR A 170 -14.54 -3.03 -2.14
N GLY A 171 -13.85 -2.05 -2.75
CA GLY A 171 -13.28 -0.93 -2.02
C GLY A 171 -11.97 -1.28 -1.30
N VAL A 172 -11.47 -0.32 -0.55
CA VAL A 172 -10.16 -0.35 0.11
C VAL A 172 -10.24 -0.80 1.57
N THR A 173 -9.10 -1.04 2.20
CA THR A 173 -9.00 -1.44 3.64
C THR A 173 -9.86 -0.56 4.56
N ALA A 174 -9.92 0.76 4.29
CA ALA A 174 -10.68 1.70 5.11
C ALA A 174 -12.16 1.38 5.26
N GLU A 175 -12.77 0.69 4.28
CA GLU A 175 -14.20 0.34 4.29
C GLU A 175 -14.50 -0.89 5.15
N TYR A 176 -13.47 -1.66 5.47
CA TYR A 176 -13.58 -2.89 6.26
C TYR A 176 -13.24 -2.70 7.74
N VAL A 177 -12.62 -1.59 8.13
CA VAL A 177 -12.26 -1.34 9.53
C VAL A 177 -13.46 -0.77 10.29
N LEU A 178 -14.07 -1.62 11.13
CA LEU A 178 -15.23 -1.24 11.96
C LEU A 178 -14.82 -0.62 13.28
N GLY A 179 -13.69 -1.02 13.85
CA GLY A 179 -13.19 -0.53 15.12
C GLY A 179 -11.74 -0.88 15.35
N LEU A 180 -11.08 -0.12 16.19
CA LEU A 180 -9.68 -0.27 16.52
C LEU A 180 -9.46 -0.11 18.03
N ASP A 181 -8.51 -0.89 18.57
CA ASP A 181 -7.82 -0.51 19.79
C ASP A 181 -6.45 0.04 19.43
N VAL A 182 -6.14 1.21 19.94
CA VAL A 182 -4.96 2.00 19.59
C VAL A 182 -4.25 2.45 20.87
N VAL A 183 -2.94 2.21 20.96
CA VAL A 183 -2.11 2.77 22.00
C VAL A 183 -1.63 4.15 21.55
N LEU A 184 -1.97 5.19 22.32
CA LEU A 184 -1.59 6.58 22.08
C LEU A 184 -0.13 6.85 22.44
N ALA A 185 0.40 8.01 22.06
CA ALA A 185 1.76 8.41 22.37
C ALA A 185 2.09 8.33 23.86
N ASP A 186 1.15 8.70 24.74
CA ASP A 186 1.30 8.64 26.20
C ASP A 186 1.09 7.25 26.83
N GLY A 187 0.87 6.22 25.99
CA GLY A 187 0.65 4.83 26.43
C GLY A 187 -0.76 4.51 26.90
N ARG A 188 -1.72 5.43 26.80
CA ARG A 188 -3.15 5.10 27.06
C ARG A 188 -3.70 4.26 25.92
N LEU A 189 -4.60 3.34 26.27
CA LEU A 189 -5.36 2.55 25.30
C LEU A 189 -6.66 3.29 24.95
N LEU A 190 -6.88 3.53 23.66
CA LEU A 190 -8.10 4.10 23.10
C LEU A 190 -8.81 3.02 22.29
N SER A 191 -10.09 2.77 22.59
CA SER A 191 -10.95 1.95 21.73
C SER A 191 -11.85 2.86 20.90
N THR A 192 -11.95 2.59 19.61
CA THR A 192 -12.77 3.36 18.66
C THR A 192 -13.68 2.44 17.86
N GLY A 193 -14.70 3.03 17.22
CA GLY A 193 -15.57 2.29 16.32
C GLY A 193 -16.58 1.39 17.03
N ARG A 194 -16.96 0.30 16.37
CA ARG A 194 -18.09 -0.55 16.77
C ARG A 194 -17.97 -1.96 16.21
N ARG A 195 -18.81 -2.87 16.68
CA ARG A 195 -19.01 -4.22 16.11
C ARG A 195 -20.33 -4.31 15.32
N THR A 196 -21.17 -3.30 15.39
CA THR A 196 -22.49 -3.27 14.77
C THR A 196 -22.44 -2.67 13.37
N VAL A 197 -23.40 -3.07 12.50
CA VAL A 197 -23.51 -2.53 11.13
C VAL A 197 -23.74 -1.01 11.13
N LYS A 198 -24.55 -0.51 12.08
CA LYS A 198 -24.85 0.92 12.22
C LYS A 198 -24.30 1.47 13.53
N GLY A 199 -23.83 2.74 13.53
CA GLY A 199 -23.42 3.48 14.73
C GLY A 199 -22.94 4.88 14.36
N VAL A 200 -23.47 5.89 15.04
CA VAL A 200 -23.21 7.33 14.79
C VAL A 200 -22.94 8.10 16.10
N ALA A 201 -22.45 7.40 17.11
CA ALA A 201 -22.18 8.00 18.42
C ALA A 201 -20.82 8.70 18.42
N GLY A 202 -20.82 10.01 18.28
CA GLY A 202 -19.62 10.85 18.28
C GLY A 202 -18.91 10.92 16.92
N TYR A 203 -17.72 11.52 16.92
CA TYR A 203 -16.88 11.58 15.73
C TYR A 203 -16.30 10.19 15.36
N ASP A 204 -16.14 9.92 14.09
CA ASP A 204 -15.49 8.70 13.60
C ASP A 204 -13.97 8.79 13.76
N LEU A 205 -13.51 8.49 14.98
CA LEU A 205 -12.08 8.44 15.27
C LEU A 205 -11.39 7.26 14.59
N THR A 206 -12.11 6.18 14.28
CA THR A 206 -11.55 5.02 13.58
C THR A 206 -10.95 5.43 12.24
N ARG A 207 -11.67 6.26 11.50
CA ARG A 207 -11.22 6.77 10.20
C ARG A 207 -9.99 7.67 10.27
N LEU A 208 -9.71 8.30 11.40
CA LEU A 208 -8.49 9.09 11.58
C LEU A 208 -7.22 8.23 11.67
N PHE A 209 -7.35 7.00 12.21
CA PHE A 209 -6.20 6.10 12.34
C PHE A 209 -5.92 5.32 11.06
N VAL A 210 -6.94 5.04 10.24
CA VAL A 210 -6.77 4.38 8.94
C VAL A 210 -6.10 5.36 7.97
N GLY A 211 -4.97 4.97 7.38
CA GLY A 211 -4.15 5.84 6.53
C GLY A 211 -3.28 6.85 7.30
N SER A 212 -3.18 6.74 8.64
CA SER A 212 -2.36 7.64 9.44
C SER A 212 -0.87 7.28 9.46
N GLU A 213 -0.47 6.19 8.85
CA GLU A 213 0.91 5.70 8.77
C GLU A 213 1.60 5.60 10.16
N GLY A 214 0.83 5.25 11.19
CA GLY A 214 1.32 5.16 12.56
C GLY A 214 1.66 6.51 13.22
N SER A 215 1.28 7.63 12.62
CA SER A 215 1.58 8.97 13.14
C SER A 215 0.64 9.42 14.27
N LEU A 216 -0.55 8.82 14.41
CA LEU A 216 -1.55 9.19 15.42
C LEU A 216 -1.63 8.20 16.59
N GLY A 217 -1.16 6.97 16.41
CA GLY A 217 -1.21 5.91 17.40
C GLY A 217 -0.73 4.58 16.85
N VAL A 218 -0.58 3.62 17.75
CA VAL A 218 -0.16 2.24 17.43
C VAL A 218 -1.38 1.33 17.50
N VAL A 219 -1.84 0.83 16.36
CA VAL A 219 -2.96 -0.13 16.30
C VAL A 219 -2.50 -1.45 16.92
N VAL A 220 -3.27 -1.94 17.90
CA VAL A 220 -2.98 -3.20 18.62
C VAL A 220 -4.07 -4.26 18.47
N ARG A 221 -5.25 -3.86 17.99
CA ARG A 221 -6.36 -4.74 17.64
C ARG A 221 -7.26 -4.08 16.61
N ALA A 222 -7.79 -4.85 15.68
CA ALA A 222 -8.76 -4.38 14.70
C ALA A 222 -10.00 -5.27 14.68
N VAL A 223 -11.17 -4.64 14.52
CA VAL A 223 -12.45 -5.29 14.20
C VAL A 223 -12.71 -5.03 12.72
N LEU A 224 -12.76 -6.09 11.94
CA LEU A 224 -12.87 -6.06 10.48
C LEU A 224 -14.21 -6.62 10.02
N ALA A 225 -14.84 -5.94 9.05
CA ALA A 225 -16.02 -6.47 8.35
C ALA A 225 -15.60 -7.56 7.37
N LEU A 226 -16.46 -8.57 7.23
CA LEU A 226 -16.30 -9.66 6.27
C LEU A 226 -17.46 -9.67 5.29
N ARG A 227 -17.25 -10.27 4.13
CA ARG A 227 -18.28 -10.51 3.10
C ARG A 227 -18.51 -12.01 2.93
N PRO A 228 -19.67 -12.45 2.44
CA PRO A 228 -19.80 -13.80 1.93
C PRO A 228 -18.73 -14.07 0.87
N LYS A 229 -18.15 -15.26 0.88
CA LYS A 229 -17.17 -15.65 -0.15
C LYS A 229 -17.85 -15.59 -1.52
N PRO A 230 -17.31 -14.83 -2.47
CA PRO A 230 -17.86 -14.78 -3.82
C PRO A 230 -17.68 -16.11 -4.55
N PRO A 231 -18.42 -16.37 -5.63
CA PRO A 231 -18.12 -17.42 -6.59
C PRO A 231 -16.71 -17.31 -7.17
N GLU A 232 -16.25 -18.38 -7.81
CA GLU A 232 -15.00 -18.34 -8.55
C GLU A 232 -15.10 -17.33 -9.70
N GLN A 233 -14.04 -16.54 -9.87
CA GLN A 233 -13.98 -15.55 -10.94
C GLN A 233 -13.48 -16.20 -12.23
N LEU A 234 -13.99 -15.71 -13.35
CA LEU A 234 -13.41 -15.92 -14.67
C LEU A 234 -12.82 -14.61 -15.17
N VAL A 235 -11.71 -14.71 -15.90
CA VAL A 235 -10.95 -13.57 -16.44
C VAL A 235 -11.13 -13.50 -17.96
N LEU A 236 -11.16 -12.28 -18.47
CA LEU A 236 -11.08 -11.96 -19.88
C LEU A 236 -9.84 -11.11 -20.12
N ALA A 237 -9.08 -11.42 -21.16
CA ALA A 237 -8.00 -10.58 -21.67
C ALA A 237 -8.46 -9.89 -22.97
N ALA A 238 -8.27 -8.58 -23.07
CA ALA A 238 -8.52 -7.80 -24.28
C ALA A 238 -7.26 -7.03 -24.68
N GLU A 239 -6.82 -7.22 -25.93
CA GLU A 239 -5.66 -6.56 -26.51
C GLU A 239 -6.06 -5.32 -27.29
N PHE A 240 -5.25 -4.27 -27.21
CA PHE A 240 -5.49 -3.02 -27.92
C PHE A 240 -4.21 -2.54 -28.64
N SER A 241 -4.43 -1.85 -29.78
CA SER A 241 -3.36 -1.19 -30.53
C SER A 241 -3.07 0.24 -30.05
N SER A 242 -3.68 0.70 -28.95
CA SER A 242 -3.37 1.97 -28.28
C SER A 242 -3.89 2.00 -26.84
N GLY A 243 -3.16 2.71 -25.94
CA GLY A 243 -3.59 2.96 -24.57
C GLY A 243 -4.89 3.76 -24.49
N ALA A 244 -5.13 4.67 -25.47
CA ALA A 244 -6.35 5.45 -25.54
C ALA A 244 -7.60 4.56 -25.79
N ALA A 245 -7.50 3.58 -26.70
CA ALA A 245 -8.58 2.64 -26.96
C ALA A 245 -8.88 1.75 -25.73
N ALA A 246 -7.84 1.28 -25.04
CA ALA A 246 -8.01 0.51 -23.81
C ALA A 246 -8.68 1.35 -22.71
N SER A 247 -8.31 2.63 -22.58
CA SER A 247 -8.94 3.55 -21.60
C SER A 247 -10.40 3.88 -21.97
N ASP A 248 -10.74 3.99 -23.27
CA ASP A 248 -12.12 4.15 -23.71
C ASP A 248 -12.95 2.90 -23.37
N ALA A 249 -12.39 1.70 -23.54
CA ALA A 249 -13.04 0.44 -23.13
C ALA A 249 -13.38 0.46 -21.62
N VAL A 250 -12.42 0.85 -20.76
CA VAL A 250 -12.67 1.01 -19.33
C VAL A 250 -13.82 1.96 -19.04
N CYS A 251 -13.83 3.13 -19.68
CA CYS A 251 -14.90 4.10 -19.51
C CYS A 251 -16.27 3.55 -19.95
N ARG A 252 -16.34 2.83 -21.08
CA ARG A 252 -17.57 2.19 -21.58
C ARG A 252 -18.10 1.13 -20.64
N VAL A 253 -17.22 0.25 -20.15
CA VAL A 253 -17.56 -0.81 -19.19
C VAL A 253 -18.18 -0.20 -17.93
N MET A 254 -17.54 0.81 -17.36
CA MET A 254 -18.05 1.47 -16.15
C MET A 254 -19.33 2.26 -16.40
N ALA A 255 -19.46 2.93 -17.56
CA ALA A 255 -20.66 3.68 -17.93
C ALA A 255 -21.87 2.77 -18.21
N ALA A 256 -21.65 1.56 -18.70
CA ALA A 256 -22.70 0.56 -18.90
C ALA A 256 -23.23 -0.04 -17.57
N GLY A 257 -22.62 0.30 -16.43
CA GLY A 257 -23.05 -0.15 -15.11
C GLY A 257 -22.54 -1.55 -14.74
N HIS A 258 -21.58 -2.09 -15.49
CA HIS A 258 -20.90 -3.30 -15.09
C HIS A 258 -20.01 -3.05 -13.86
N VAL A 259 -19.98 -4.02 -12.96
CA VAL A 259 -19.15 -3.99 -11.75
C VAL A 259 -18.24 -5.22 -11.76
N PRO A 260 -17.14 -5.20 -12.54
CA PRO A 260 -16.18 -6.29 -12.54
C PRO A 260 -15.51 -6.41 -11.17
N SER A 261 -15.12 -7.62 -10.77
CA SER A 261 -14.35 -7.85 -9.55
C SER A 261 -12.93 -7.35 -9.68
N LEU A 262 -12.43 -7.24 -10.92
CA LEU A 262 -11.11 -6.76 -11.30
C LEU A 262 -11.20 -6.10 -12.68
N LEU A 263 -10.51 -4.98 -12.87
CA LEU A 263 -10.35 -4.32 -14.17
C LEU A 263 -8.97 -3.66 -14.21
N GLU A 264 -8.00 -4.36 -14.78
CA GLU A 264 -6.58 -4.05 -14.76
C GLU A 264 -6.07 -3.72 -16.15
N LEU A 265 -5.21 -2.71 -16.27
CA LEU A 265 -4.59 -2.33 -17.52
C LEU A 265 -3.07 -2.37 -17.40
N MET A 266 -2.40 -2.89 -18.41
CA MET A 266 -0.96 -2.82 -18.60
C MET A 266 -0.67 -2.10 -19.92
N ASP A 267 0.25 -1.13 -19.90
CA ASP A 267 0.73 -0.45 -21.10
C ASP A 267 1.71 -1.32 -21.90
N ARG A 268 2.10 -0.83 -23.08
CA ARG A 268 3.06 -1.52 -23.98
C ARG A 268 4.36 -1.89 -23.28
N THR A 269 4.93 -0.97 -22.51
CA THR A 269 6.21 -1.18 -21.83
C THR A 269 6.12 -2.34 -20.85
N THR A 270 5.06 -2.36 -20.06
CA THR A 270 4.80 -3.42 -19.08
C THR A 270 4.47 -4.74 -19.77
N VAL A 271 3.59 -4.73 -20.77
CA VAL A 271 3.24 -5.92 -21.57
C VAL A 271 4.50 -6.56 -22.16
N LYS A 272 5.38 -5.73 -22.75
CA LYS A 272 6.64 -6.22 -23.30
C LYS A 272 7.53 -6.84 -22.22
N ALA A 273 7.74 -6.17 -21.10
CA ALA A 273 8.57 -6.70 -20.01
C ALA A 273 8.05 -8.04 -19.47
N VAL A 274 6.73 -8.14 -19.26
CA VAL A 274 6.08 -9.39 -18.81
C VAL A 274 6.18 -10.47 -19.86
N ASN A 275 5.93 -10.14 -21.13
CA ASN A 275 6.02 -11.10 -22.25
C ASN A 275 7.45 -11.66 -22.41
N ASP A 276 8.47 -10.81 -22.31
CA ASP A 276 9.88 -11.20 -22.38
C ASP A 276 10.26 -12.15 -21.21
N MET A 277 9.71 -11.92 -20.01
CA MET A 277 9.98 -12.73 -18.82
C MET A 277 9.16 -14.03 -18.79
N ALA A 278 7.84 -13.94 -18.98
CA ALA A 278 6.90 -15.05 -18.82
C ALA A 278 6.64 -15.83 -20.13
N ARG A 279 7.10 -15.31 -21.28
CA ARG A 279 6.92 -15.90 -22.63
C ARG A 279 5.44 -16.19 -22.95
N MET A 280 4.58 -15.22 -22.71
CA MET A 280 3.14 -15.36 -22.91
C MET A 280 2.73 -15.46 -24.39
N GLY A 281 3.64 -15.14 -25.32
CA GLY A 281 3.38 -15.18 -26.76
C GLY A 281 2.46 -14.06 -27.26
N LEU A 282 2.36 -12.95 -26.51
CA LEU A 282 1.59 -11.79 -26.94
C LEU A 282 2.22 -11.16 -28.19
N PRO A 283 1.41 -10.68 -29.15
CA PRO A 283 1.91 -10.00 -30.33
C PRO A 283 2.72 -8.75 -30.00
N GLU A 284 3.78 -8.49 -30.77
CA GLU A 284 4.58 -7.25 -30.61
C GLU A 284 3.76 -5.97 -30.88
N SER A 285 2.63 -6.11 -31.55
CA SER A 285 1.70 -5.02 -31.86
C SER A 285 0.73 -4.66 -30.72
N THR A 286 0.77 -5.41 -29.60
CA THR A 286 -0.08 -5.14 -28.44
C THR A 286 0.47 -3.93 -27.69
N GLU A 287 -0.26 -2.80 -27.78
CA GLU A 287 0.10 -1.54 -27.15
C GLU A 287 -0.51 -1.41 -25.73
N ALA A 288 -1.59 -2.13 -25.45
CA ALA A 288 -2.17 -2.24 -24.11
C ALA A 288 -2.92 -3.56 -23.95
N LEU A 289 -2.89 -4.11 -22.74
CA LEU A 289 -3.62 -5.30 -22.33
C LEU A 289 -4.55 -4.94 -21.18
N LEU A 290 -5.86 -5.21 -21.35
CA LEU A 290 -6.88 -5.08 -20.33
C LEU A 290 -7.26 -6.48 -19.82
N LEU A 291 -7.20 -6.67 -18.52
CA LEU A 291 -7.71 -7.86 -17.84
C LEU A 291 -8.95 -7.47 -17.03
N ALA A 292 -10.02 -8.21 -17.23
CA ALA A 292 -11.26 -8.02 -16.48
C ALA A 292 -11.74 -9.33 -15.90
N ALA A 293 -12.34 -9.29 -14.71
CA ALA A 293 -12.91 -10.47 -14.09
C ALA A 293 -14.30 -10.20 -13.50
N PHE A 294 -15.12 -11.25 -13.46
CA PHE A 294 -16.37 -11.25 -12.72
C PHE A 294 -16.44 -12.47 -11.80
N ASP A 295 -16.94 -12.24 -10.60
CA ASP A 295 -17.21 -13.23 -9.55
C ASP A 295 -18.72 -13.26 -9.24
N THR A 296 -19.51 -13.27 -10.29
CA THR A 296 -20.98 -13.35 -10.27
C THR A 296 -21.46 -14.80 -10.40
N THR A 297 -22.77 -15.02 -10.34
CA THR A 297 -23.36 -16.34 -10.54
C THR A 297 -23.28 -16.86 -11.98
N ASP A 298 -23.10 -15.95 -12.94
CA ASP A 298 -22.90 -16.29 -14.36
C ASP A 298 -21.82 -15.39 -14.96
N PRO A 299 -20.56 -15.62 -14.60
CA PRO A 299 -19.44 -14.77 -15.03
C PRO A 299 -19.22 -14.80 -16.56
N ALA A 300 -19.61 -15.88 -17.22
CA ALA A 300 -19.43 -16.00 -18.67
C ALA A 300 -20.32 -15.01 -19.45
N VAL A 301 -21.55 -14.80 -18.97
CA VAL A 301 -22.48 -13.82 -19.58
C VAL A 301 -21.95 -12.38 -19.37
N ASP A 302 -21.46 -12.08 -18.16
CA ASP A 302 -20.91 -10.77 -17.85
C ASP A 302 -19.62 -10.50 -18.65
N LEU A 303 -18.75 -11.50 -18.80
CA LEU A 303 -17.55 -11.39 -19.64
C LEU A 303 -17.88 -11.21 -21.13
N ALA A 304 -18.88 -11.90 -21.65
CA ALA A 304 -19.31 -11.71 -23.03
C ALA A 304 -19.82 -10.29 -23.29
N ALA A 305 -20.60 -9.73 -22.36
CA ALA A 305 -21.08 -8.35 -22.45
C ALA A 305 -19.91 -7.34 -22.36
N LEU A 306 -18.96 -7.56 -21.48
CA LEU A 306 -17.75 -6.73 -21.36
C LEU A 306 -16.88 -6.85 -22.61
N GLY A 307 -16.70 -8.06 -23.14
CA GLY A 307 -15.95 -8.31 -24.37
C GLY A 307 -16.49 -7.52 -25.55
N ALA A 308 -17.81 -7.48 -25.73
CA ALA A 308 -18.44 -6.68 -26.76
C ALA A 308 -18.13 -5.19 -26.63
N LEU A 309 -18.12 -4.64 -25.41
CA LEU A 309 -17.72 -3.24 -25.17
C LEU A 309 -16.23 -2.99 -25.49
N CYS A 310 -15.37 -3.96 -25.25
CA CYS A 310 -13.96 -3.90 -25.64
C CYS A 310 -13.81 -3.89 -27.17
N GLU A 311 -14.55 -4.74 -27.89
CA GLU A 311 -14.56 -4.77 -29.36
C GLU A 311 -15.07 -3.44 -29.94
N GLU A 312 -16.16 -2.87 -29.38
CA GLU A 312 -16.67 -1.56 -29.77
C GLU A 312 -15.67 -0.42 -29.53
N ALA A 313 -14.80 -0.55 -28.52
CA ALA A 313 -13.72 0.38 -28.23
C ALA A 313 -12.46 0.15 -29.08
N GLY A 314 -12.45 -0.91 -29.94
CA GLY A 314 -11.36 -1.19 -30.86
C GLY A 314 -10.35 -2.23 -30.34
N ALA A 315 -10.76 -3.14 -29.47
CA ALA A 315 -9.92 -4.28 -29.11
C ALA A 315 -9.56 -5.09 -30.36
N THR A 316 -8.30 -5.43 -30.49
CA THR A 316 -7.77 -6.25 -31.61
C THR A 316 -7.99 -7.73 -31.39
N GLN A 317 -8.06 -8.14 -30.13
CA GLN A 317 -8.39 -9.49 -29.70
C GLN A 317 -9.09 -9.45 -28.34
N VAL A 318 -10.06 -10.34 -28.14
CA VAL A 318 -10.76 -10.55 -26.87
C VAL A 318 -10.79 -12.05 -26.62
N VAL A 319 -10.21 -12.47 -25.48
CA VAL A 319 -10.05 -13.88 -25.12
C VAL A 319 -10.56 -14.09 -23.70
N PRO A 320 -11.73 -14.69 -23.51
CA PRO A 320 -12.17 -15.14 -22.20
C PRO A 320 -11.40 -16.40 -21.82
N ALA A 321 -10.99 -16.54 -20.56
CA ALA A 321 -10.42 -17.76 -20.03
C ALA A 321 -11.46 -18.89 -20.05
N GLU A 322 -11.04 -20.09 -20.41
CA GLU A 322 -11.94 -21.26 -20.47
C GLU A 322 -12.25 -21.81 -19.07
N ASP A 323 -11.32 -21.63 -18.12
CA ASP A 323 -11.45 -22.13 -16.74
C ASP A 323 -10.69 -21.27 -15.71
N ALA A 324 -10.78 -21.67 -14.45
CA ALA A 324 -10.10 -21.01 -13.34
C ALA A 324 -8.57 -21.11 -13.41
N ALA A 325 -8.01 -22.15 -14.03
CA ALA A 325 -6.57 -22.33 -14.15
C ALA A 325 -5.97 -21.34 -15.16
N GLU A 326 -6.65 -21.15 -16.30
CA GLU A 326 -6.26 -20.16 -17.30
C GLU A 326 -6.45 -18.73 -16.73
N SER A 327 -7.54 -18.48 -16.00
CA SER A 327 -7.77 -17.23 -15.29
C SER A 327 -6.61 -16.90 -14.33
N GLU A 328 -6.15 -17.87 -13.56
CA GLU A 328 -5.03 -17.67 -12.63
C GLU A 328 -3.71 -17.40 -13.37
N MET A 329 -3.45 -18.04 -14.51
CA MET A 329 -2.26 -17.75 -15.33
C MET A 329 -2.23 -16.30 -15.82
N LEU A 330 -3.37 -15.75 -16.27
CA LEU A 330 -3.48 -14.36 -16.70
C LEU A 330 -3.24 -13.39 -15.52
N LEU A 331 -3.80 -13.69 -14.35
CA LEU A 331 -3.60 -12.88 -13.14
C LEU A 331 -2.16 -12.95 -12.62
N GLN A 332 -1.50 -14.11 -12.73
CA GLN A 332 -0.08 -14.24 -12.36
C GLN A 332 0.80 -13.37 -13.24
N ALA A 333 0.55 -13.32 -14.54
CA ALA A 333 1.26 -12.45 -15.46
C ALA A 333 1.17 -10.98 -15.02
N ARG A 334 -0.03 -10.53 -14.62
CA ARG A 334 -0.25 -9.19 -14.07
C ARG A 334 0.54 -8.97 -12.76
N ARG A 335 0.53 -9.92 -11.84
CA ARG A 335 1.27 -9.83 -10.57
C ARG A 335 2.79 -9.80 -10.77
N MET A 336 3.31 -10.35 -11.87
CA MET A 336 4.73 -10.33 -12.22
C MET A 336 5.21 -8.99 -12.79
N SER A 337 4.33 -8.04 -13.10
CA SER A 337 4.64 -6.79 -13.79
C SER A 337 5.78 -6.00 -13.12
N LEU A 338 5.76 -5.87 -11.79
CA LEU A 338 6.81 -5.15 -11.05
C LEU A 338 8.17 -5.85 -11.19
N VAL A 339 8.20 -7.17 -10.99
CA VAL A 339 9.45 -7.96 -11.10
C VAL A 339 10.00 -7.93 -12.53
N ALA A 340 9.10 -7.95 -13.53
CA ALA A 340 9.47 -7.85 -14.93
C ALA A 340 10.06 -6.47 -15.26
N LEU A 341 9.47 -5.39 -14.76
CA LEU A 341 9.98 -4.03 -14.94
C LEU A 341 11.32 -3.83 -14.20
N GLU A 342 11.45 -4.35 -12.98
CA GLU A 342 12.70 -4.28 -12.22
C GLU A 342 13.85 -4.97 -12.98
N ALA A 343 13.58 -6.10 -13.63
CA ALA A 343 14.57 -6.83 -14.43
C ALA A 343 15.11 -6.03 -15.62
N VAL A 344 14.42 -4.99 -16.09
CA VAL A 344 14.84 -4.16 -17.21
C VAL A 344 16.12 -3.38 -16.92
N LYS A 345 16.25 -2.82 -15.70
CA LYS A 345 17.36 -1.94 -15.30
C LYS A 345 17.91 -2.21 -13.89
N GLY A 346 17.31 -3.12 -13.13
CA GLY A 346 17.75 -3.53 -11.79
C GLY A 346 17.21 -2.68 -10.64
N THR A 347 16.64 -1.50 -10.91
CA THR A 347 16.00 -0.66 -9.88
C THR A 347 14.72 -0.05 -10.44
N THR A 348 13.70 0.04 -9.60
CA THR A 348 12.43 0.68 -9.95
C THR A 348 12.05 1.73 -8.90
N MET A 349 11.41 2.81 -9.37
CA MET A 349 10.70 3.78 -8.54
C MET A 349 9.24 3.78 -8.98
N ILE A 350 8.36 3.37 -8.07
CA ILE A 350 6.94 3.17 -8.38
C ILE A 350 6.16 4.38 -7.89
N ASP A 351 5.44 5.01 -8.78
CA ASP A 351 4.45 6.02 -8.43
C ASP A 351 3.08 5.35 -8.11
N ASP A 352 2.13 6.16 -7.65
CA ASP A 352 0.82 5.69 -7.21
C ASP A 352 -0.18 6.84 -7.36
N VAL A 353 -0.35 7.24 -8.61
CA VAL A 353 -1.22 8.37 -8.98
C VAL A 353 -2.61 7.86 -9.34
N CYS A 354 -3.63 8.37 -8.64
CA CYS A 354 -5.00 8.06 -8.97
C CYS A 354 -5.67 9.27 -9.64
N VAL A 355 -6.31 9.06 -10.79
CA VAL A 355 -7.03 10.09 -11.54
C VAL A 355 -8.49 9.69 -11.76
N PRO A 356 -9.39 10.65 -12.04
CA PRO A 356 -10.73 10.29 -12.53
C PRO A 356 -10.62 9.31 -13.71
N ARG A 357 -11.40 8.23 -13.72
CA ARG A 357 -11.34 7.18 -14.77
C ARG A 357 -11.35 7.72 -16.19
N SER A 358 -12.14 8.80 -16.43
CA SER A 358 -12.21 9.48 -17.71
C SER A 358 -10.92 10.19 -18.14
N ARG A 359 -9.95 10.32 -17.23
CA ARG A 359 -8.65 10.96 -17.48
C ARG A 359 -7.50 9.95 -17.56
N LEU A 360 -7.81 8.65 -17.43
CA LEU A 360 -6.80 7.58 -17.43
C LEU A 360 -5.97 7.56 -18.72
N GLY A 361 -6.63 7.71 -19.89
CA GLY A 361 -5.93 7.76 -21.17
C GLY A 361 -4.95 8.94 -21.27
N GLU A 362 -5.37 10.13 -20.80
CA GLU A 362 -4.52 11.32 -20.79
C GLU A 362 -3.31 11.17 -19.86
N LEU A 363 -3.48 10.47 -18.74
CA LEU A 363 -2.38 10.16 -17.83
C LEU A 363 -1.38 9.21 -18.51
N ILE A 364 -1.83 8.11 -19.11
CA ILE A 364 -0.96 7.14 -19.80
C ILE A 364 -0.15 7.83 -20.91
N GLU A 365 -0.82 8.58 -21.79
CA GLU A 365 -0.15 9.37 -22.84
C GLU A 365 0.85 10.39 -22.26
N GLY A 366 0.51 10.99 -21.12
CA GLY A 366 1.40 11.91 -20.41
C GLY A 366 2.66 11.22 -19.90
N VAL A 367 2.51 10.02 -19.32
CA VAL A 367 3.64 9.20 -18.85
C VAL A 367 4.55 8.78 -20.01
N GLU A 368 3.98 8.43 -21.18
CA GLU A 368 4.78 8.14 -22.39
C GLU A 368 5.63 9.36 -22.79
N ARG A 369 5.05 10.56 -22.85
CA ARG A 369 5.79 11.81 -23.15
C ARG A 369 6.88 12.10 -22.11
N ILE A 370 6.62 11.84 -20.83
CA ILE A 370 7.61 11.98 -19.75
C ILE A 370 8.75 10.96 -19.94
N SER A 371 8.43 9.71 -20.25
CA SER A 371 9.38 8.65 -20.56
C SER A 371 10.36 9.07 -21.68
N GLU A 372 9.83 9.57 -22.79
CA GLU A 372 10.62 10.09 -23.93
C GLU A 372 11.48 11.29 -23.53
N LYS A 373 10.91 12.27 -22.82
CA LYS A 373 11.59 13.49 -22.38
C LYS A 373 12.80 13.18 -21.51
N TYR A 374 12.64 12.28 -20.55
CA TYR A 374 13.70 11.92 -19.61
C TYR A 374 14.59 10.77 -20.13
N ARG A 375 14.24 10.15 -21.27
CA ARG A 375 14.93 8.98 -21.84
C ARG A 375 15.07 7.85 -20.83
N LEU A 376 13.96 7.54 -20.17
CA LEU A 376 13.84 6.46 -19.20
C LEU A 376 12.80 5.45 -19.69
N THR A 377 12.93 4.22 -19.27
CA THR A 377 11.87 3.23 -19.45
C THR A 377 10.87 3.40 -18.30
N ILE A 378 9.63 3.73 -18.64
CA ILE A 378 8.53 3.84 -17.66
C ILE A 378 7.41 2.92 -18.13
N GLY A 379 7.04 1.94 -17.31
CA GLY A 379 5.90 1.07 -17.54
C GLY A 379 4.71 1.50 -16.69
N VAL A 380 3.50 1.35 -17.19
CA VAL A 380 2.27 1.68 -16.45
C VAL A 380 1.45 0.42 -16.22
N VAL A 381 1.15 0.18 -14.96
CA VAL A 381 0.12 -0.75 -14.54
C VAL A 381 -0.98 0.04 -13.86
N ALA A 382 -2.24 -0.31 -14.08
CA ALA A 382 -3.35 0.42 -13.51
C ALA A 382 -4.46 -0.50 -13.01
N HIS A 383 -4.99 -0.18 -11.81
CA HIS A 383 -6.32 -0.57 -11.38
C HIS A 383 -7.32 0.31 -12.15
N ALA A 384 -7.52 -0.03 -13.44
CA ALA A 384 -8.21 0.86 -14.36
C ALA A 384 -9.67 1.12 -13.98
N GLY A 385 -10.28 0.17 -13.27
CA GLY A 385 -11.66 0.28 -12.78
C GLY A 385 -11.88 1.35 -11.74
N ASP A 386 -10.85 1.82 -11.03
CA ASP A 386 -10.94 2.91 -10.06
C ASP A 386 -10.04 4.12 -10.39
N GLY A 387 -9.20 4.00 -11.42
CA GLY A 387 -8.35 5.07 -11.92
C GLY A 387 -6.99 5.17 -11.22
N ASN A 388 -6.66 4.23 -10.34
CA ASN A 388 -5.35 4.19 -9.70
C ASN A 388 -4.30 3.60 -10.64
N THR A 389 -3.14 4.25 -10.74
CA THR A 389 -2.07 3.87 -11.65
C THR A 389 -0.73 3.79 -10.95
N HIS A 390 0.11 2.88 -11.42
CA HIS A 390 1.46 2.68 -10.92
C HIS A 390 2.49 2.87 -12.04
N PRO A 391 2.74 4.13 -12.48
CA PRO A 391 3.88 4.40 -13.35
C PRO A 391 5.17 3.97 -12.64
N THR A 392 5.91 3.07 -13.28
CA THR A 392 7.10 2.44 -12.72
C THR A 392 8.31 2.85 -13.53
N VAL A 393 9.13 3.73 -12.97
CA VAL A 393 10.36 4.22 -13.59
C VAL A 393 11.47 3.20 -13.37
N CYS A 394 12.01 2.64 -14.46
CA CYS A 394 13.12 1.70 -14.44
C CYS A 394 14.44 2.45 -14.65
N PHE A 395 15.42 2.27 -13.75
CA PHE A 395 16.70 2.98 -13.83
C PHE A 395 17.84 2.18 -13.18
N ASP A 396 19.08 2.56 -13.51
CA ASP A 396 20.28 2.05 -12.84
C ASP A 396 20.63 2.97 -11.66
N ALA A 397 20.43 2.49 -10.42
CA ALA A 397 20.73 3.24 -9.21
C ALA A 397 22.24 3.52 -9.03
N SER A 398 23.12 2.81 -9.74
CA SER A 398 24.56 3.07 -9.74
C SER A 398 24.96 4.27 -10.62
N ASP A 399 24.07 4.72 -11.54
CA ASP A 399 24.23 5.94 -12.33
C ASP A 399 23.54 7.14 -11.66
N PRO A 400 24.30 8.09 -11.10
CA PRO A 400 23.73 9.27 -10.45
C PRO A 400 22.88 10.15 -11.38
N GLU A 401 23.21 10.21 -12.68
CA GLU A 401 22.48 11.00 -13.66
C GLU A 401 21.15 10.34 -14.03
N GLU A 402 21.14 9.01 -14.17
CA GLU A 402 19.91 8.27 -14.39
C GLU A 402 18.99 8.34 -13.16
N SER A 403 19.56 8.21 -11.95
CA SER A 403 18.84 8.37 -10.68
C SER A 403 18.23 9.78 -10.52
N ARG A 404 18.93 10.84 -10.95
CA ARG A 404 18.40 12.21 -10.94
C ARG A 404 17.22 12.35 -11.90
N ARG A 405 17.36 11.86 -13.13
CA ARG A 405 16.29 11.90 -14.14
C ARG A 405 15.06 11.08 -13.71
N ALA A 406 15.28 9.93 -13.06
CA ALA A 406 14.21 9.13 -12.50
C ALA A 406 13.41 9.89 -11.45
N ARG A 407 14.08 10.61 -10.56
CA ARG A 407 13.40 11.43 -9.53
C ARG A 407 12.63 12.61 -10.15
N GLU A 408 13.23 13.29 -11.13
CA GLU A 408 12.57 14.41 -11.84
C GLU A 408 11.34 13.92 -12.64
N SER A 409 11.42 12.74 -13.28
CA SER A 409 10.28 12.16 -13.99
C SER A 409 9.16 11.74 -13.02
N PHE A 410 9.49 11.20 -11.87
CA PHE A 410 8.54 10.88 -10.80
C PHE A 410 7.78 12.12 -10.32
N ASP A 411 8.51 13.23 -10.07
CA ASP A 411 7.89 14.49 -9.69
C ASP A 411 6.95 15.05 -10.79
N GLU A 412 7.32 14.90 -12.06
CA GLU A 412 6.49 15.37 -13.19
C GLU A 412 5.22 14.50 -13.36
N ILE A 413 5.30 13.20 -13.08
CA ILE A 413 4.13 12.31 -13.09
C ILE A 413 3.13 12.70 -11.99
N MET A 414 3.60 12.99 -10.78
CA MET A 414 2.72 13.48 -9.71
C MET A 414 2.07 14.82 -10.05
N ALA A 415 2.84 15.75 -10.67
CA ALA A 415 2.30 17.01 -11.13
C ALA A 415 1.18 16.81 -12.15
N LEU A 416 1.40 15.95 -13.14
CA LEU A 416 0.41 15.59 -14.14
C LEU A 416 -0.86 14.99 -13.50
N GLY A 417 -0.71 14.10 -12.51
CA GLY A 417 -1.84 13.53 -11.78
C GLY A 417 -2.73 14.59 -11.13
N LEU A 418 -2.11 15.57 -10.46
CA LEU A 418 -2.85 16.69 -9.86
C LEU A 418 -3.49 17.61 -10.92
N GLU A 419 -2.82 17.88 -12.04
CA GLU A 419 -3.37 18.67 -13.16
C GLU A 419 -4.60 18.00 -13.78
N LEU A 420 -4.62 16.67 -13.79
CA LEU A 420 -5.77 15.88 -14.25
C LEU A 420 -6.90 15.77 -13.22
N GLY A 421 -6.77 16.43 -12.06
CA GLY A 421 -7.76 16.42 -10.98
C GLY A 421 -7.73 15.15 -10.12
N GLY A 422 -6.58 14.49 -10.07
CA GLY A 422 -6.31 13.29 -9.29
C GLY A 422 -5.66 13.56 -7.95
N THR A 423 -5.05 12.52 -7.37
CA THR A 423 -4.31 12.51 -6.11
C THR A 423 -2.93 11.89 -6.29
N ILE A 424 -1.99 12.28 -5.44
CA ILE A 424 -0.60 11.79 -5.45
C ILE A 424 -0.47 10.35 -4.94
N THR A 425 -1.49 9.80 -4.30
CA THR A 425 -1.45 8.45 -3.75
C THR A 425 -2.86 7.85 -3.69
N GLY A 426 -3.05 6.72 -4.34
CA GLY A 426 -4.28 5.93 -4.28
C GLY A 426 -4.27 4.95 -3.10
N GLU A 427 -3.10 4.30 -2.84
CA GLU A 427 -3.02 3.22 -1.86
C GLU A 427 -1.65 3.07 -1.16
N HIS A 428 -0.53 3.56 -1.72
CA HIS A 428 0.80 3.36 -1.13
C HIS A 428 1.07 4.22 0.09
N GLY A 429 0.32 5.31 0.27
CA GLY A 429 0.53 6.30 1.30
C GLY A 429 1.55 7.38 0.90
N VAL A 430 1.72 8.33 1.78
CA VAL A 430 2.57 9.52 1.58
C VAL A 430 4.01 9.26 2.04
N GLY A 431 4.18 8.73 3.23
CA GLY A 431 5.47 8.40 3.83
C GLY A 431 6.45 9.57 3.86
N VAL A 432 7.70 9.27 3.53
CA VAL A 432 8.77 10.26 3.29
C VAL A 432 8.75 10.74 1.85
N LEU A 433 8.37 9.85 0.93
CA LEU A 433 8.52 10.03 -0.52
C LEU A 433 7.68 11.18 -1.07
N LYS A 434 6.43 11.30 -0.60
CA LYS A 434 5.42 12.19 -1.18
C LYS A 434 5.01 13.35 -0.27
N LYS A 435 5.65 13.55 0.89
CA LYS A 435 5.22 14.55 1.87
C LYS A 435 5.23 16.00 1.36
N GLU A 436 6.14 16.34 0.46
CA GLU A 436 6.17 17.69 -0.16
C GLU A 436 5.00 17.87 -1.13
N TRP A 437 4.57 16.79 -1.78
CA TRP A 437 3.42 16.76 -2.66
C TRP A 437 2.08 16.82 -1.91
N LEU A 438 2.01 16.24 -0.72
CA LEU A 438 0.82 16.35 0.14
C LEU A 438 0.44 17.82 0.40
N ALA A 439 1.43 18.68 0.63
CA ALA A 439 1.17 20.10 0.86
C ALA A 439 0.61 20.81 -0.39
N ARG A 440 0.99 20.37 -1.59
CA ARG A 440 0.46 20.90 -2.86
C ARG A 440 -0.98 20.46 -3.10
N GLU A 441 -1.28 19.18 -2.85
CA GLU A 441 -2.63 18.63 -2.99
C GLU A 441 -3.61 19.15 -1.95
N ALA A 442 -3.24 19.07 -0.68
CA ALA A 442 -4.15 19.39 0.42
C ALA A 442 -4.38 20.91 0.61
N GLY A 443 -3.39 21.74 0.26
CA GLY A 443 -3.42 23.16 0.48
C GLY A 443 -3.24 23.59 1.95
N PRO A 444 -3.04 24.89 2.20
CA PRO A 444 -2.55 25.37 3.49
C PRO A 444 -3.52 25.14 4.65
N VAL A 445 -4.82 25.32 4.44
CA VAL A 445 -5.83 25.17 5.52
C VAL A 445 -5.97 23.70 5.93
N SER A 446 -6.03 22.77 4.96
CA SER A 446 -6.09 21.34 5.26
C SER A 446 -4.83 20.87 5.98
N MET A 447 -3.64 21.33 5.55
CA MET A 447 -2.37 21.03 6.21
C MET A 447 -2.32 21.55 7.66
N GLU A 448 -2.87 22.74 7.93
CA GLU A 448 -3.00 23.27 9.29
C GLU A 448 -3.87 22.35 10.15
N MET A 449 -5.03 21.94 9.65
CA MET A 449 -5.97 21.09 10.40
C MET A 449 -5.39 19.69 10.63
N GLN A 450 -4.71 19.08 9.65
CA GLN A 450 -4.06 17.80 9.82
C GLN A 450 -2.95 17.85 10.88
N ARG A 451 -2.14 18.92 10.90
CA ARG A 451 -1.14 19.13 11.97
C ARG A 451 -1.78 19.35 13.34
N ALA A 452 -2.92 20.03 13.41
CA ALA A 452 -3.67 20.18 14.66
C ALA A 452 -4.19 18.83 15.17
N VAL A 453 -4.69 17.96 14.30
CA VAL A 453 -5.08 16.58 14.65
C VAL A 453 -3.86 15.80 15.15
N LYS A 454 -2.73 15.84 14.42
CA LYS A 454 -1.48 15.21 14.86
C LYS A 454 -1.09 15.67 16.28
N HIS A 455 -1.08 16.98 16.51
CA HIS A 455 -0.72 17.55 17.80
C HIS A 455 -1.68 17.14 18.92
N ALA A 456 -2.96 16.99 18.64
CA ALA A 456 -3.95 16.54 19.62
C ALA A 456 -3.69 15.11 20.13
N PHE A 457 -3.24 14.22 19.26
CA PHE A 457 -2.93 12.82 19.60
C PHE A 457 -1.49 12.62 20.07
N ASP A 458 -0.55 13.41 19.57
CA ASP A 458 0.89 13.29 19.83
C ASP A 458 1.56 14.67 19.96
N PRO A 459 1.35 15.36 21.09
CA PRO A 459 1.85 16.72 21.29
C PRO A 459 3.40 16.81 21.34
N LEU A 460 4.08 15.70 21.62
CA LEU A 460 5.54 15.64 21.68
C LEU A 460 6.18 15.12 20.39
N ASN A 461 5.36 14.80 19.37
CA ASN A 461 5.81 14.27 18.09
C ASN A 461 6.71 13.02 18.22
N ILE A 462 6.29 12.07 19.04
CA ILE A 462 6.98 10.80 19.31
C ILE A 462 6.67 9.78 18.20
N LEU A 463 5.41 9.75 17.73
CA LEU A 463 4.91 8.74 16.79
C LEU A 463 5.29 9.08 15.35
N ASN A 464 6.09 8.22 14.76
CA ASN A 464 6.51 8.23 13.36
C ASN A 464 6.85 9.63 12.81
N PRO A 465 7.75 10.40 13.47
CA PRO A 465 8.03 11.78 13.08
C PRO A 465 8.71 11.85 11.70
N GLY A 466 8.42 12.96 10.97
CA GLY A 466 9.00 13.20 9.65
C GLY A 466 8.31 12.46 8.50
N LYS A 467 7.22 11.73 8.79
CA LYS A 467 6.32 11.13 7.81
C LYS A 467 5.05 12.01 7.71
N LEU A 468 4.43 12.07 6.55
CA LEU A 468 3.27 12.93 6.24
C LEU A 468 3.59 14.42 6.31
N PHE A 469 4.17 14.91 7.43
CA PHE A 469 4.38 16.34 7.69
C PHE A 469 5.84 16.70 7.88
#